data_40532d586e977ca86d2940b6931a84f5
#
_entry.id   40532d586e977ca86d2940b6931a84f5
#
_cell.length_a   1.000
_cell.length_b   1.000
_cell.length_c   1.000
_cell.angle_alpha   90.00
_cell.angle_beta   90.00
_cell.angle_gamma   90.00
#
_symmetry.space_group_name_H-M   'P 1'
#
loop_
_entity.id
_entity.type
_entity.pdbx_description
1 polymer ?
#
loop_
_entity_poly.entity_id
_entity_poly.type
_entity_poly.pdbx_seq_one_letter_code
_entity_poly.pdbx_strand_id
1 'polypeptide(L)'
;MEVRKVFEEHISGAKKNDERPVLCEAIKYCKENRIDVLLVSELSRLGRNAFEVLASVKDLLDCGINLYIQKEQFTLLDKEGKPSLFAPVMIATLSTCAQLERDNISFRLNSGRKQYVEKGGKLGRPTGSTKSLDKKREEYKEVINLLNKGYAIRDITKLAGKGISTVQRVKKEFVA
;
A
#
# COMPACT_ATOMS: atom_id res chain seq x y z
N MET A 1 25.96 -23.78 7.98
CA MET A 1 25.04 -22.93 7.18
C MET A 1 25.67 -22.77 5.82
N GLU A 2 24.97 -23.10 4.73
CA GLU A 2 25.44 -22.93 3.36
C GLU A 2 24.77 -21.71 2.76
N VAL A 3 25.56 -20.78 2.17
CA VAL A 3 25.02 -19.60 1.50
C VAL A 3 24.59 -19.96 0.09
N ARG A 4 23.30 -19.87 -0.22
CA ARG A 4 22.74 -20.21 -1.54
C ARG A 4 22.83 -19.06 -2.52
N LYS A 5 22.53 -17.83 -2.07
CA LYS A 5 22.55 -16.63 -2.91
C LYS A 5 22.83 -15.40 -2.04
N VAL A 6 23.55 -14.44 -2.60
CA VAL A 6 23.82 -13.14 -1.99
C VAL A 6 23.11 -12.07 -2.80
N PHE A 7 22.47 -11.12 -2.11
CA PHE A 7 21.78 -9.98 -2.69
C PHE A 7 22.43 -8.70 -2.15
N GLU A 8 22.85 -7.84 -3.06
CA GLU A 8 23.48 -6.55 -2.71
C GLU A 8 22.66 -5.40 -3.27
N GLU A 9 22.35 -4.43 -2.45
CA GLU A 9 21.55 -3.28 -2.82
C GLU A 9 22.22 -1.98 -2.36
N HIS A 10 22.54 -1.12 -3.32
CA HIS A 10 23.10 0.22 -3.07
C HIS A 10 22.00 1.27 -3.23
N ILE A 11 21.05 1.29 -2.30
CA ILE A 11 19.89 2.21 -2.31
C ILE A 11 19.83 3.00 -1.00
N SER A 12 19.42 4.27 -1.09
CA SER A 12 19.14 5.09 0.08
C SER A 12 18.05 4.44 0.94
N GLY A 13 18.28 4.34 2.25
CA GLY A 13 17.29 3.83 3.22
C GLY A 13 15.98 4.63 3.29
N ALA A 14 15.88 5.76 2.56
CA ALA A 14 14.67 6.58 2.47
C ALA A 14 13.62 6.04 1.49
N LYS A 15 13.96 5.07 0.62
CA LYS A 15 13.02 4.48 -0.34
C LYS A 15 12.11 3.44 0.33
N LYS A 16 10.87 3.35 -0.13
CA LYS A 16 9.90 2.34 0.32
C LYS A 16 10.32 0.94 -0.12
N ASN A 17 9.81 -0.09 0.55
CA ASN A 17 10.12 -1.47 0.22
C ASN A 17 9.71 -1.87 -1.20
N ASP A 18 8.58 -1.37 -1.71
CA ASP A 18 8.12 -1.56 -3.09
C ASP A 18 9.03 -0.91 -4.15
N GLU A 19 9.83 0.09 -3.74
CA GLU A 19 10.85 0.75 -4.56
C GLU A 19 12.24 0.10 -4.42
N ARG A 20 12.35 -1.04 -3.71
CA ARG A 20 13.57 -1.79 -3.44
C ARG A 20 13.54 -3.16 -4.13
N PRO A 21 13.87 -3.19 -5.43
CA PRO A 21 13.70 -4.40 -6.25
C PRO A 21 14.54 -5.57 -5.74
N VAL A 22 15.73 -5.32 -5.20
CA VAL A 22 16.62 -6.38 -4.72
C VAL A 22 16.10 -7.00 -3.42
N LEU A 23 15.54 -6.21 -2.50
CA LEU A 23 14.88 -6.73 -1.29
C LEU A 23 13.66 -7.59 -1.67
N CYS A 24 12.82 -7.09 -2.57
CA CYS A 24 11.66 -7.85 -3.06
C CYS A 24 12.09 -9.16 -3.73
N GLU A 25 13.15 -9.12 -4.56
CA GLU A 25 13.71 -10.31 -5.19
C GLU A 25 14.25 -11.31 -4.15
N ALA A 26 14.96 -10.82 -3.12
CA ALA A 26 15.49 -11.66 -2.05
C ALA A 26 14.39 -12.41 -1.30
N ILE A 27 13.33 -11.70 -0.89
CA ILE A 27 12.18 -12.28 -0.19
C ILE A 27 11.47 -13.30 -1.10
N LYS A 28 11.24 -12.94 -2.37
CA LYS A 28 10.64 -13.84 -3.36
C LYS A 28 11.49 -15.10 -3.56
N TYR A 29 12.80 -14.94 -3.73
CA TYR A 29 13.74 -16.06 -3.88
C TYR A 29 13.67 -17.01 -2.67
N CYS A 30 13.63 -16.47 -1.45
CA CYS A 30 13.52 -17.28 -0.24
C CYS A 30 12.25 -18.14 -0.24
N LYS A 31 11.12 -17.57 -0.65
CA LYS A 31 9.82 -18.27 -0.74
C LYS A 31 9.83 -19.38 -1.80
N GLU A 32 10.28 -19.06 -3.01
CA GLU A 32 10.28 -19.97 -4.15
C GLU A 32 11.25 -21.16 -3.97
N ASN A 33 12.38 -20.92 -3.31
CA ASN A 33 13.43 -21.94 -3.13
C ASN A 33 13.41 -22.59 -1.74
N ARG A 34 12.38 -22.33 -0.93
CA ARG A 34 12.24 -22.90 0.43
C ARG A 34 13.51 -22.70 1.27
N ILE A 35 13.99 -21.46 1.31
CA ILE A 35 15.19 -21.11 2.08
C ILE A 35 14.83 -21.11 3.57
N ASP A 36 15.63 -21.75 4.38
CA ASP A 36 15.38 -21.88 5.81
C ASP A 36 15.61 -20.54 6.55
N VAL A 37 16.63 -19.77 6.14
CA VAL A 37 17.07 -18.55 6.84
C VAL A 37 17.43 -17.45 5.86
N LEU A 38 16.82 -16.29 6.01
CA LEU A 38 17.27 -15.04 5.43
C LEU A 38 18.24 -14.35 6.41
N LEU A 39 19.48 -14.10 5.95
CA LEU A 39 20.46 -13.36 6.72
C LEU A 39 20.50 -11.91 6.24
N VAL A 40 20.38 -10.96 7.18
CA VAL A 40 20.53 -9.52 6.91
C VAL A 40 21.62 -8.92 7.79
N SER A 41 22.31 -7.91 7.29
CA SER A 41 23.37 -7.23 8.04
C SER A 41 22.83 -6.50 9.28
N GLU A 42 21.68 -5.84 9.14
CA GLU A 42 20.98 -5.10 10.19
C GLU A 42 19.50 -4.98 9.88
N LEU A 43 18.68 -4.72 10.91
CA LEU A 43 17.21 -4.67 10.81
C LEU A 43 16.71 -3.61 9.81
N SER A 44 17.43 -2.49 9.68
CA SER A 44 17.11 -1.41 8.72
C SER A 44 17.13 -1.85 7.25
N ARG A 45 17.69 -3.02 6.95
CA ARG A 45 17.66 -3.60 5.59
C ARG A 45 16.28 -4.14 5.21
N LEU A 46 15.41 -4.42 6.16
CA LEU A 46 14.05 -4.95 5.93
C LEU A 46 12.99 -3.88 5.72
N GLY A 47 13.28 -2.61 6.02
CA GLY A 47 12.34 -1.52 5.85
C GLY A 47 12.91 -0.18 6.33
N ARG A 48 12.34 0.91 5.85
CA ARG A 48 12.75 2.28 6.21
C ARG A 48 12.14 2.78 7.52
N ASN A 49 11.08 2.14 7.98
CA ASN A 49 10.36 2.46 9.20
C ASN A 49 9.90 1.18 9.91
N ALA A 50 9.48 1.31 11.16
CA ALA A 50 9.08 0.17 11.98
C ALA A 50 7.93 -0.64 11.36
N PHE A 51 7.02 0.01 10.64
CA PHE A 51 5.89 -0.66 10.01
C PHE A 51 6.34 -1.58 8.85
N GLU A 52 7.22 -1.08 7.97
CA GLU A 52 7.74 -1.87 6.85
C GLU A 52 8.60 -3.04 7.33
N VAL A 53 9.45 -2.80 8.35
CA VAL A 53 10.24 -3.87 8.98
C VAL A 53 9.32 -4.94 9.57
N LEU A 54 8.30 -4.54 10.34
CA LEU A 54 7.34 -5.47 10.93
C LEU A 54 6.59 -6.28 9.87
N ALA A 55 6.18 -5.64 8.77
CA ALA A 55 5.50 -6.32 7.67
C ALA A 55 6.41 -7.37 7.01
N SER A 56 7.67 -7.01 6.73
CA SER A 56 8.66 -7.94 6.17
C SER A 56 8.96 -9.12 7.10
N VAL A 57 9.10 -8.85 8.41
CA VAL A 57 9.33 -9.89 9.42
C VAL A 57 8.17 -10.86 9.51
N LYS A 58 6.93 -10.35 9.56
CA LYS A 58 5.73 -11.20 9.60
C LYS A 58 5.59 -12.04 8.34
N ASP A 59 5.80 -11.43 7.18
CA ASP A 59 5.71 -12.12 5.90
C ASP A 59 6.72 -13.28 5.78
N LEU A 60 7.94 -13.12 6.29
CA LEU A 60 8.93 -14.18 6.36
C LEU A 60 8.50 -15.30 7.32
N LEU A 61 8.05 -14.95 8.52
CA LEU A 61 7.60 -15.92 9.52
C LEU A 61 6.38 -16.72 9.05
N ASP A 62 5.41 -16.06 8.41
CA ASP A 62 4.21 -16.71 7.85
C ASP A 62 4.57 -17.72 6.74
N CYS A 63 5.71 -17.50 6.07
CA CYS A 63 6.27 -18.44 5.09
C CYS A 63 7.21 -19.50 5.70
N GLY A 64 7.38 -19.51 7.02
CA GLY A 64 8.29 -20.44 7.72
C GLY A 64 9.77 -20.13 7.51
N ILE A 65 10.12 -18.93 7.05
CA ILE A 65 11.49 -18.48 6.81
C ILE A 65 12.01 -17.79 8.07
N ASN A 66 13.08 -18.32 8.64
CA ASN A 66 13.75 -17.69 9.78
C ASN A 66 14.53 -16.45 9.32
N LEU A 67 14.71 -15.49 10.21
CA LEU A 67 15.51 -14.29 10.00
C LEU A 67 16.68 -14.28 10.96
N TYR A 68 17.90 -14.13 10.43
CA TYR A 68 19.09 -13.88 11.23
C TYR A 68 19.60 -12.46 10.97
N ILE A 69 19.78 -11.68 12.04
CA ILE A 69 20.27 -10.31 11.98
C ILE A 69 21.71 -10.28 12.50
N GLN A 70 22.66 -10.03 11.60
CA GLN A 70 24.08 -10.20 11.88
C GLN A 70 24.61 -9.21 12.92
N LYS A 71 24.23 -7.94 12.83
CA LYS A 71 24.71 -6.89 13.73
C LYS A 71 24.27 -7.11 15.17
N GLU A 72 23.03 -7.52 15.35
CA GLU A 72 22.42 -7.80 16.63
C GLU A 72 22.68 -9.25 17.11
N GLN A 73 23.28 -10.10 16.27
CA GLN A 73 23.50 -11.53 16.48
C GLN A 73 22.24 -12.26 16.96
N PHE A 74 21.12 -11.95 16.32
CA PHE A 74 19.81 -12.35 16.76
C PHE A 74 19.09 -13.16 15.69
N THR A 75 18.35 -14.20 16.11
CA THR A 75 17.48 -14.99 15.26
C THR A 75 16.04 -14.96 15.77
N LEU A 76 15.07 -14.95 14.84
CA LEU A 76 13.65 -14.93 15.19
C LEU A 76 13.14 -16.28 15.67
N LEU A 77 13.59 -17.35 15.04
CA LEU A 77 13.22 -18.71 15.41
C LEU A 77 14.44 -19.44 15.99
N ASP A 78 14.19 -20.31 16.94
CA ASP A 78 15.20 -21.21 17.50
C ASP A 78 15.49 -22.39 16.53
N LYS A 79 16.31 -23.35 16.98
CA LYS A 79 16.67 -24.54 16.21
C LYS A 79 15.49 -25.49 15.98
N GLU A 80 14.45 -25.37 16.79
CA GLU A 80 13.23 -26.18 16.73
C GLU A 80 12.14 -25.51 15.88
N GLY A 81 12.41 -24.32 15.31
CA GLY A 81 11.44 -23.53 14.54
C GLY A 81 10.41 -22.79 15.40
N LYS A 82 10.63 -22.71 16.71
CA LYS A 82 9.78 -21.93 17.62
C LYS A 82 10.29 -20.50 17.75
N PRO A 83 9.41 -19.52 18.05
CA PRO A 83 9.85 -18.16 18.31
C PRO A 83 10.93 -18.10 19.40
N SER A 84 12.06 -17.45 19.10
CA SER A 84 13.11 -17.22 20.09
C SER A 84 12.57 -16.36 21.24
N LEU A 85 13.23 -16.41 22.40
CA LEU A 85 12.81 -15.65 23.59
C LEU A 85 12.63 -14.14 23.32
N PHE A 86 13.41 -13.58 22.40
CA PHE A 86 13.36 -12.15 22.07
C PHE A 86 12.41 -11.80 20.93
N ALA A 87 11.97 -12.76 20.11
CA ALA A 87 11.10 -12.49 18.96
C ALA A 87 9.78 -11.80 19.35
N PRO A 88 9.05 -12.23 20.40
CA PRO A 88 7.84 -11.55 20.84
C PRO A 88 8.09 -10.10 21.26
N VAL A 89 9.18 -9.85 21.99
CA VAL A 89 9.55 -8.50 22.45
C VAL A 89 9.88 -7.61 21.28
N MET A 90 10.66 -8.09 20.31
CA MET A 90 11.00 -7.35 19.12
C MET A 90 9.75 -7.01 18.29
N ILE A 91 8.87 -7.98 18.05
CA ILE A 91 7.62 -7.76 17.30
C ILE A 91 6.71 -6.75 18.03
N ALA A 92 6.59 -6.85 19.35
CA ALA A 92 5.81 -5.90 20.16
C ALA A 92 6.39 -4.47 20.06
N THR A 93 7.71 -4.34 20.18
CA THR A 93 8.41 -3.05 20.07
C THR A 93 8.21 -2.44 18.68
N LEU A 94 8.43 -3.21 17.61
CA LEU A 94 8.20 -2.75 16.25
C LEU A 94 6.74 -2.35 16.00
N SER A 95 5.79 -3.10 16.54
CA SER A 95 4.36 -2.80 16.44
C SER A 95 4.02 -1.47 17.12
N THR A 96 4.56 -1.24 18.32
CA THR A 96 4.38 0.01 19.07
C THR A 96 5.01 1.20 18.33
N CYS A 97 6.24 1.06 17.82
CA CYS A 97 6.89 2.10 17.03
C CYS A 97 6.09 2.43 15.76
N ALA A 98 5.59 1.41 15.05
CA ALA A 98 4.76 1.61 13.86
C ALA A 98 3.45 2.34 14.18
N GLN A 99 2.85 2.08 15.35
CA GLN A 99 1.66 2.81 15.79
C GLN A 99 1.97 4.27 16.11
N LEU A 100 3.05 4.54 16.85
CA LEU A 100 3.50 5.90 17.16
C LEU A 100 3.81 6.71 15.89
N GLU A 101 4.40 6.11 14.87
CA GLU A 101 4.63 6.76 13.58
C GLU A 101 3.33 7.17 12.91
N ARG A 102 2.30 6.30 12.89
CA ARG A 102 0.97 6.61 12.34
C ARG A 102 0.30 7.76 13.10
N ASP A 103 0.35 7.71 14.43
CA ASP A 103 -0.25 8.72 15.29
C ASP A 103 0.42 10.08 15.08
N ASN A 104 1.76 10.11 14.96
CA ASN A 104 2.51 11.32 14.64
C ASN A 104 2.17 11.90 13.27
N ILE A 105 1.99 11.05 12.25
CA ILE A 105 1.57 11.49 10.92
C ILE A 105 0.16 12.06 10.97
N SER A 106 -0.77 11.37 11.63
CA SER A 106 -2.16 11.82 11.81
C SER A 106 -2.23 13.15 12.54
N PHE A 107 -1.46 13.31 13.62
CA PHE A 107 -1.36 14.57 14.36
C PHE A 107 -0.87 15.72 13.48
N ARG A 108 0.22 15.53 12.73
CA ARG A 108 0.77 16.55 11.81
C ARG A 108 -0.24 16.93 10.72
N LEU A 109 -0.94 15.95 10.13
CA LEU A 109 -1.96 16.21 9.12
C LEU A 109 -3.14 16.98 9.67
N ASN A 110 -3.62 16.62 10.87
CA ASN A 110 -4.74 17.30 11.52
C ASN A 110 -4.36 18.73 11.93
N SER A 111 -3.16 18.93 12.48
CA SER A 111 -2.64 20.27 12.81
C SER A 111 -2.50 21.14 11.57
N GLY A 112 -1.97 20.60 10.46
CA GLY A 112 -1.86 21.31 9.19
C GLY A 112 -3.24 21.68 8.61
N ARG A 113 -4.21 20.75 8.67
CA ARG A 113 -5.60 21.03 8.26
C ARG A 113 -6.23 22.15 9.10
N LYS A 114 -6.04 22.11 10.42
CA LYS A 114 -6.57 23.13 11.33
C LYS A 114 -6.00 24.51 10.99
N GLN A 115 -4.68 24.62 10.86
CA GLN A 115 -4.02 25.87 10.48
C GLN A 115 -4.48 26.39 9.10
N TYR A 116 -4.68 25.49 8.13
CA TYR A 116 -5.18 25.87 6.80
C TYR A 116 -6.58 26.47 6.87
N VAL A 117 -7.49 25.87 7.67
CA VAL A 117 -8.84 26.40 7.88
C VAL A 117 -8.82 27.74 8.63
N GLU A 118 -7.99 27.87 9.67
CA GLU A 118 -7.82 29.12 10.44
C GLU A 118 -7.33 30.28 9.57
N LYS A 119 -6.52 29.97 8.53
CA LYS A 119 -6.08 30.94 7.51
C LYS A 119 -7.12 31.21 6.42
N GLY A 120 -8.37 30.75 6.59
CA GLY A 120 -9.46 30.95 5.63
C GLY A 120 -9.51 29.92 4.50
N GLY A 121 -8.69 28.89 4.52
CA GLY A 121 -8.71 27.80 3.56
C GLY A 121 -9.95 26.92 3.72
N LYS A 122 -10.48 26.40 2.62
CA LYS A 122 -11.61 25.48 2.60
C LYS A 122 -11.16 24.07 2.27
N LEU A 123 -11.55 23.11 3.12
CA LEU A 123 -11.29 21.68 2.88
C LEU A 123 -12.35 21.09 1.94
N GLY A 124 -11.97 20.05 1.23
CA GLY A 124 -12.85 19.34 0.32
C GLY A 124 -12.73 19.82 -1.13
N ARG A 125 -13.67 19.37 -1.96
CA ARG A 125 -13.66 19.70 -3.39
C ARG A 125 -14.02 21.19 -3.58
N PRO A 126 -13.24 21.98 -4.35
CA PRO A 126 -13.57 23.36 -4.64
C PRO A 126 -14.98 23.48 -5.24
N THR A 127 -15.73 24.49 -4.78
CA THR A 127 -17.06 24.80 -5.32
C THR A 127 -16.93 25.10 -6.81
N GLY A 128 -17.81 24.52 -7.63
CA GLY A 128 -17.76 24.68 -9.10
C GLY A 128 -16.73 23.82 -9.84
N SER A 129 -15.91 23.02 -9.12
CA SER A 129 -14.97 22.07 -9.75
C SER A 129 -15.74 20.91 -10.37
N THR A 130 -16.17 21.06 -11.61
CA THR A 130 -16.78 20.01 -12.43
C THR A 130 -15.84 19.60 -13.56
N LYS A 131 -15.93 18.34 -13.98
CA LYS A 131 -15.21 17.91 -15.20
C LYS A 131 -15.68 18.74 -16.39
N SER A 132 -14.78 19.10 -17.30
CA SER A 132 -15.16 19.75 -18.56
C SER A 132 -16.16 18.88 -19.34
N LEU A 133 -17.01 19.51 -20.15
CA LEU A 133 -18.00 18.81 -20.96
C LEU A 133 -17.36 17.76 -21.87
N ASP A 134 -16.19 18.06 -22.43
CA ASP A 134 -15.47 17.12 -23.32
C ASP A 134 -15.01 15.87 -22.56
N LYS A 135 -14.43 16.05 -21.36
CA LYS A 135 -14.05 14.91 -20.51
C LYS A 135 -15.26 14.08 -20.07
N LYS A 136 -16.40 14.73 -19.81
CA LYS A 136 -17.64 14.00 -19.49
C LYS A 136 -18.18 13.26 -20.71
N ARG A 137 -18.12 13.85 -21.92
CA ARG A 137 -18.53 13.20 -23.17
C ARG A 137 -17.71 11.94 -23.42
N GLU A 138 -16.42 12.00 -23.20
CA GLU A 138 -15.53 10.86 -23.38
C GLU A 138 -15.81 9.76 -22.35
N GLU A 139 -15.95 10.13 -21.06
CA GLU A 139 -16.25 9.21 -19.96
C GLU A 139 -17.61 8.50 -20.13
N TYR A 140 -18.60 9.18 -20.71
CA TYR A 140 -19.96 8.66 -20.89
C TYR A 140 -20.32 8.36 -22.35
N LYS A 141 -19.32 8.27 -23.22
CA LYS A 141 -19.49 8.05 -24.68
C LYS A 141 -20.41 6.86 -24.99
N GLU A 142 -20.22 5.74 -24.30
CA GLU A 142 -21.03 4.54 -24.46
C GLU A 142 -22.50 4.79 -24.05
N VAL A 143 -22.72 5.42 -22.91
CA VAL A 143 -24.05 5.78 -22.41
C VAL A 143 -24.76 6.72 -23.38
N ILE A 144 -24.03 7.73 -23.88
CA ILE A 144 -24.57 8.70 -24.85
C ILE A 144 -24.95 8.01 -26.17
N ASN A 145 -24.12 7.08 -26.65
CA ASN A 145 -24.41 6.32 -27.87
C ASN A 145 -25.66 5.44 -27.72
N LEU A 146 -25.82 4.77 -26.56
CA LEU A 146 -26.99 3.95 -26.30
C LEU A 146 -28.27 4.80 -26.15
N LEU A 147 -28.16 5.98 -25.51
CA LEU A 147 -29.26 6.93 -25.42
C LEU A 147 -29.70 7.44 -26.80
N ASN A 148 -28.77 7.79 -27.68
CA ASN A 148 -29.04 8.23 -29.05
C ASN A 148 -29.67 7.13 -29.92
N LYS A 149 -29.38 5.85 -29.61
CA LYS A 149 -30.03 4.69 -30.25
C LYS A 149 -31.42 4.36 -29.70
N GLY A 150 -31.92 5.14 -28.72
CA GLY A 150 -33.26 4.98 -28.15
C GLY A 150 -33.43 3.87 -27.13
N TYR A 151 -32.35 3.32 -26.59
CA TYR A 151 -32.44 2.29 -25.55
C TYR A 151 -33.09 2.82 -24.27
N ALA A 152 -33.88 1.97 -23.59
CA ALA A 152 -34.46 2.35 -22.30
C ALA A 152 -33.39 2.51 -21.22
N ILE A 153 -33.59 3.45 -20.28
CA ILE A 153 -32.63 3.76 -19.20
C ILE A 153 -32.21 2.50 -18.42
N ARG A 154 -33.16 1.60 -18.15
CA ARG A 154 -32.90 0.35 -17.44
C ARG A 154 -31.96 -0.59 -18.20
N ASP A 155 -32.08 -0.64 -19.52
CA ASP A 155 -31.24 -1.48 -20.37
C ASP A 155 -29.83 -0.89 -20.49
N ILE A 156 -29.72 0.45 -20.63
CA ILE A 156 -28.44 1.15 -20.62
C ILE A 156 -27.71 0.92 -19.30
N THR A 157 -28.41 0.93 -18.16
CA THR A 157 -27.82 0.63 -16.85
C THR A 157 -27.17 -0.76 -16.82
N LYS A 158 -27.82 -1.76 -17.40
CA LYS A 158 -27.29 -3.12 -17.48
C LYS A 158 -26.12 -3.25 -18.44
N LEU A 159 -26.22 -2.63 -19.63
CA LEU A 159 -25.21 -2.72 -20.68
C LEU A 159 -23.94 -1.92 -20.36
N ALA A 160 -24.10 -0.70 -19.87
CA ALA A 160 -22.95 0.19 -19.57
C ALA A 160 -22.45 0.06 -18.11
N GLY A 161 -23.07 -0.76 -17.25
CA GLY A 161 -22.67 -0.92 -15.85
C GLY A 161 -22.73 0.37 -15.01
N LYS A 162 -23.60 1.33 -15.40
CA LYS A 162 -23.73 2.64 -14.73
C LYS A 162 -25.05 2.71 -13.98
N GLY A 163 -25.07 3.39 -12.84
CA GLY A 163 -26.29 3.58 -12.05
C GLY A 163 -27.36 4.38 -12.81
N ILE A 164 -28.64 4.11 -12.53
CA ILE A 164 -29.82 4.76 -13.14
C ILE A 164 -29.71 6.29 -13.06
N SER A 165 -29.36 6.83 -11.88
CA SER A 165 -29.20 8.28 -11.66
C SER A 165 -28.10 8.88 -12.54
N THR A 166 -27.02 8.15 -12.82
CA THR A 166 -25.96 8.58 -13.73
C THR A 166 -26.47 8.63 -15.17
N VAL A 167 -27.18 7.60 -15.63
CA VAL A 167 -27.76 7.55 -16.98
C VAL A 167 -28.78 8.69 -17.18
N GLN A 168 -29.65 8.93 -16.20
CA GLN A 168 -30.63 10.03 -16.24
C GLN A 168 -29.94 11.40 -16.30
N ARG A 169 -28.90 11.61 -15.53
CA ARG A 169 -28.10 12.85 -15.54
C ARG A 169 -27.44 13.07 -16.91
N VAL A 170 -26.80 12.02 -17.47
CA VAL A 170 -26.18 12.06 -18.78
C VAL A 170 -27.22 12.35 -19.87
N LYS A 171 -28.40 11.74 -19.81
CA LYS A 171 -29.51 12.03 -20.72
C LYS A 171 -29.87 13.52 -20.70
N LYS A 172 -30.07 14.08 -19.48
CA LYS A 172 -30.43 15.49 -19.32
C LYS A 172 -29.32 16.46 -19.78
N GLU A 173 -28.05 16.06 -19.66
CA GLU A 173 -26.91 16.94 -19.97
C GLU A 173 -26.50 16.90 -21.46
N PHE A 174 -26.73 15.75 -22.16
CA PHE A 174 -26.19 15.54 -23.51
C PHE A 174 -27.19 15.13 -24.60
N VAL A 175 -28.40 14.74 -24.24
CA VAL A 175 -29.37 14.15 -25.21
C VAL A 175 -30.76 14.80 -25.13
N ALA A 176 -31.08 15.51 -24.05
CA ALA A 176 -32.35 16.18 -23.87
C ALA A 176 -32.35 17.61 -24.38
#